data_dbd7c64899c3b80d07c0b8bb1c1015d6
#
_entry.id   dbd7c64899c3b80d07c0b8bb1c1015d6
#
_cell.length_a   1.000
_cell.length_b   1.000
_cell.length_c   1.000
_cell.angle_alpha   90.00
_cell.angle_beta   90.00
_cell.angle_gamma   90.00
#
_symmetry.space_group_name_H-M   'P 1'
#
loop_
_entity.id
_entity.type
_entity.pdbx_description
1 polymer ?
#
loop_
_entity_poly.entity_id
_entity_poly.type
_entity_poly.pdbx_seq_one_letter_code
_entity_poly.pdbx_strand_id
1 'polypeptide(L)'
;MIMKKIITTLLFAFIGLLAFSQTNSDIVGEWYNAEKDAVITLFEENETVSGKITWMKFPNDDNGNPKTDPLNPDEKLKSRARIDMVMMSGFAYDEDNVWDDGELYDPKKGKAYSGMMSLKDKNTIDLRGYIGFSFIGRSSTWTRKLD
;
A
#
# COMPACT_ATOMS: atom_id res chain seq x y z
N MET A 1 -30.96 -59.91 30.48
CA MET A 1 -31.18 -58.45 30.45
C MET A 1 -30.01 -57.80 29.69
N ILE A 2 -30.23 -57.42 28.47
CA ILE A 2 -29.18 -56.76 27.66
C ILE A 2 -29.43 -55.26 27.71
N MET A 3 -28.58 -54.52 28.46
CA MET A 3 -28.60 -53.10 28.46
C MET A 3 -27.95 -52.62 27.16
N LYS A 4 -28.73 -52.12 26.21
CA LYS A 4 -28.24 -51.42 25.03
C LYS A 4 -27.67 -50.05 25.47
N LYS A 5 -26.36 -49.92 25.46
CA LYS A 5 -25.72 -48.61 25.59
C LYS A 5 -25.92 -47.87 24.28
N ILE A 6 -26.76 -46.84 24.31
CA ILE A 6 -26.90 -45.88 23.23
C ILE A 6 -25.71 -44.96 23.33
N ILE A 7 -24.73 -45.15 22.43
CA ILE A 7 -23.63 -44.20 22.26
C ILE A 7 -24.19 -43.10 21.35
N THR A 8 -24.57 -41.98 21.95
CA THR A 8 -24.92 -40.78 21.23
C THR A 8 -23.62 -40.13 20.79
N THR A 9 -23.25 -40.36 19.55
CA THR A 9 -22.11 -39.65 18.92
C THR A 9 -22.55 -38.22 18.63
N LEU A 10 -22.09 -37.29 19.47
CA LEU A 10 -22.26 -35.87 19.27
C LEU A 10 -21.32 -35.46 18.13
N LEU A 11 -21.87 -35.36 16.89
CA LEU A 11 -21.18 -34.86 15.74
C LEU A 11 -21.08 -33.33 15.90
N PHE A 12 -19.97 -32.87 16.46
CA PHE A 12 -19.64 -31.43 16.44
C PHE A 12 -19.38 -31.05 14.99
N ALA A 13 -20.39 -30.47 14.33
CA ALA A 13 -20.21 -29.77 13.07
C ALA A 13 -19.36 -28.52 13.35
N PHE A 14 -18.06 -28.64 13.12
CA PHE A 14 -17.14 -27.52 13.10
C PHE A 14 -17.49 -26.72 11.85
N ILE A 15 -18.45 -25.80 11.98
CA ILE A 15 -18.68 -24.77 10.97
C ILE A 15 -17.46 -23.87 11.04
N GLY A 16 -16.46 -24.18 10.23
CA GLY A 16 -15.35 -23.27 9.98
C GLY A 16 -15.94 -21.98 9.43
N LEU A 17 -16.05 -20.95 10.25
CA LEU A 17 -16.18 -19.58 9.76
C LEU A 17 -14.95 -19.37 8.86
N LEU A 18 -15.16 -19.44 7.55
CA LEU A 18 -14.26 -18.86 6.58
C LEU A 18 -14.32 -17.35 6.85
N ALA A 19 -13.52 -16.89 7.78
CA ALA A 19 -13.19 -15.50 7.87
C ALA A 19 -12.56 -15.16 6.51
N PHE A 20 -13.29 -14.47 5.65
CA PHE A 20 -12.70 -13.78 4.51
C PHE A 20 -11.80 -12.72 5.12
N SER A 21 -10.56 -13.13 5.43
CA SER A 21 -9.52 -12.19 5.76
C SER A 21 -9.33 -11.34 4.52
N GLN A 22 -9.72 -10.08 4.60
CA GLN A 22 -9.37 -9.08 3.62
C GLN A 22 -7.86 -9.09 3.54
N THR A 23 -7.34 -9.42 2.37
CA THR A 23 -5.90 -9.61 2.19
C THR A 23 -5.31 -8.37 1.55
N ASN A 24 -4.02 -8.16 1.73
CA ASN A 24 -3.27 -7.12 1.03
C ASN A 24 -3.47 -7.17 -0.50
N SER A 25 -3.91 -8.31 -1.05
CA SER A 25 -4.19 -8.49 -2.47
C SER A 25 -5.22 -7.53 -3.05
N ASP A 26 -6.15 -7.02 -2.26
CA ASP A 26 -7.18 -6.10 -2.74
C ASP A 26 -6.61 -4.74 -3.17
N ILE A 27 -5.50 -4.32 -2.56
CA ILE A 27 -4.86 -3.04 -2.85
C ILE A 27 -3.62 -3.18 -3.75
N VAL A 28 -3.09 -4.38 -3.88
CA VAL A 28 -1.95 -4.67 -4.76
C VAL A 28 -2.31 -4.38 -6.22
N GLY A 29 -1.36 -3.86 -6.98
CA GLY A 29 -1.51 -3.52 -8.38
C GLY A 29 -0.98 -2.14 -8.73
N GLU A 30 -1.33 -1.64 -9.91
CA GLU A 30 -0.85 -0.37 -10.44
C GLU A 30 -1.87 0.75 -10.21
N TRP A 31 -1.38 1.89 -9.74
CA TRP A 31 -2.20 3.03 -9.38
C TRP A 31 -1.64 4.33 -9.96
N TYR A 32 -2.48 5.10 -10.63
CA TYR A 32 -2.16 6.49 -10.96
C TYR A 32 -2.23 7.36 -9.72
N ASN A 33 -1.23 8.20 -9.51
CA ASN A 33 -1.31 9.26 -8.52
C ASN A 33 -2.39 10.30 -8.89
N ALA A 34 -2.68 11.23 -7.99
CA ALA A 34 -3.75 12.22 -8.18
C ALA A 34 -3.55 13.08 -9.43
N GLU A 35 -2.32 13.46 -9.74
CA GLU A 35 -1.95 14.25 -10.92
C GLU A 35 -1.90 13.44 -12.21
N LYS A 36 -1.97 12.12 -12.13
CA LYS A 36 -1.81 11.18 -13.25
C LYS A 36 -0.49 11.37 -14.02
N ASP A 37 0.54 11.77 -13.31
CA ASP A 37 1.89 11.94 -13.87
C ASP A 37 2.87 10.83 -13.43
N ALA A 38 2.41 9.92 -12.59
CA ALA A 38 3.15 8.72 -12.17
C ALA A 38 2.21 7.53 -11.95
N VAL A 39 2.76 6.34 -12.14
CA VAL A 39 2.15 5.07 -11.71
C VAL A 39 2.98 4.51 -10.58
N ILE A 40 2.31 4.15 -9.50
CA ILE A 40 2.88 3.47 -8.36
C ILE A 40 2.36 2.04 -8.35
N THR A 41 3.26 1.07 -8.37
CA THR A 41 2.92 -0.33 -8.20
C THR A 41 2.99 -0.69 -6.72
N LEU A 42 1.84 -1.03 -6.15
CA LEU A 42 1.73 -1.55 -4.80
C LEU A 42 1.96 -3.06 -4.82
N PHE A 43 2.77 -3.56 -3.91
CA PHE A 43 3.12 -4.97 -3.78
C PHE A 43 3.22 -5.36 -2.31
N GLU A 44 3.03 -6.65 -2.04
CA GLU A 44 3.18 -7.19 -0.69
C GLU A 44 4.63 -7.53 -0.41
N GLU A 45 5.10 -7.15 0.76
CA GLU A 45 6.43 -7.46 1.27
C GLU A 45 6.35 -7.60 2.80
N ASN A 46 6.80 -8.75 3.33
CA ASN A 46 6.79 -9.03 4.78
C ASN A 46 5.41 -8.77 5.44
N GLU A 47 4.33 -9.26 4.83
CA GLU A 47 2.95 -9.10 5.31
C GLU A 47 2.44 -7.64 5.34
N THR A 48 3.19 -6.70 4.80
CA THR A 48 2.81 -5.30 4.62
C THR A 48 2.77 -4.94 3.15
N VAL A 49 2.23 -3.77 2.83
CA VAL A 49 2.20 -3.24 1.47
C VAL A 49 3.26 -2.17 1.32
N SER A 50 4.04 -2.31 0.27
CA SER A 50 5.03 -1.34 -0.20
C SER A 50 4.63 -0.82 -1.57
N GLY A 51 5.22 0.29 -2.02
CA GLY A 51 4.94 0.87 -3.32
C GLY A 51 6.18 1.46 -3.97
N LYS A 52 6.31 1.23 -5.28
CA LYS A 52 7.40 1.77 -6.08
C LYS A 52 6.88 2.52 -7.30
N ILE A 53 7.62 3.54 -7.74
CA ILE A 53 7.31 4.28 -8.95
C ILE A 53 7.70 3.41 -10.15
N THR A 54 6.74 3.00 -10.97
CA THR A 54 6.99 2.15 -12.15
C THR A 54 6.84 2.87 -13.47
N TRP A 55 6.22 4.04 -13.46
CA TRP A 55 6.09 4.87 -14.63
C TRP A 55 5.99 6.35 -14.23
N MET A 56 6.52 7.23 -15.07
CA MET A 56 6.41 8.68 -14.96
C MET A 56 6.10 9.28 -16.33
N LYS A 57 5.18 10.24 -16.35
CA LYS A 57 4.86 10.98 -17.59
C LYS A 57 6.05 11.77 -18.12
N PHE A 58 6.87 12.29 -17.21
CA PHE A 58 8.08 13.03 -17.52
C PHE A 58 9.27 12.37 -16.80
N PRO A 59 9.82 11.26 -17.36
CA PRO A 59 10.84 10.48 -16.67
C PRO A 59 12.23 11.12 -16.67
N ASN A 60 12.47 12.09 -17.56
CA ASN A 60 13.77 12.74 -17.71
C ASN A 60 13.75 14.19 -17.21
N ASP A 61 14.92 14.67 -16.82
CA ASP A 61 15.15 16.09 -16.51
C ASP A 61 15.27 16.93 -17.78
N ASP A 62 15.50 18.25 -17.62
CA ASP A 62 15.61 19.20 -18.75
C ASP A 62 16.82 18.92 -19.64
N ASN A 63 17.82 18.17 -19.17
CA ASN A 63 19.00 17.74 -19.93
C ASN A 63 18.82 16.38 -20.62
N GLY A 64 17.63 15.75 -20.49
CA GLY A 64 17.33 14.44 -21.08
C GLY A 64 17.84 13.26 -20.26
N ASN A 65 18.34 13.47 -19.05
CA ASN A 65 18.81 12.39 -18.16
C ASN A 65 17.64 11.87 -17.30
N PRO A 66 17.64 10.56 -16.96
CA PRO A 66 16.65 10.01 -16.04
C PRO A 66 16.63 10.79 -14.72
N LYS A 67 15.43 11.14 -14.26
CA LYS A 67 15.26 11.82 -12.96
C LYS A 67 15.79 10.97 -11.82
N THR A 68 16.53 11.63 -10.94
CA THR A 68 17.10 11.04 -9.73
C THR A 68 16.47 11.65 -8.47
N ASP A 69 17.10 11.46 -7.33
CA ASP A 69 16.60 11.87 -6.02
C ASP A 69 17.54 12.88 -5.32
N PRO A 70 17.83 14.02 -5.96
CA PRO A 70 18.87 14.97 -5.48
C PRO A 70 18.52 15.63 -4.15
N LEU A 71 17.26 15.64 -3.72
CA LEU A 71 16.82 16.21 -2.45
C LEU A 71 16.83 15.21 -1.30
N ASN A 72 17.25 13.97 -1.56
CA ASN A 72 17.33 12.97 -0.48
C ASN A 72 18.31 13.45 0.60
N PRO A 73 17.92 13.36 1.90
CA PRO A 73 18.81 13.71 3.01
C PRO A 73 20.03 12.78 3.14
N ASP A 74 19.93 11.54 2.62
CA ASP A 74 21.07 10.63 2.52
C ASP A 74 21.83 10.86 1.21
N GLU A 75 23.07 11.36 1.32
CA GLU A 75 23.94 11.61 0.18
C GLU A 75 24.11 10.38 -0.74
N LYS A 76 24.11 9.18 -0.18
CA LYS A 76 24.27 7.93 -0.94
C LYS A 76 23.08 7.62 -1.84
N LEU A 77 21.91 8.19 -1.57
CA LEU A 77 20.67 7.96 -2.29
C LEU A 77 20.35 9.07 -3.31
N LYS A 78 21.08 10.17 -3.31
CA LYS A 78 20.79 11.31 -4.20
C LYS A 78 20.88 10.97 -5.68
N SER A 79 21.70 10.02 -6.07
CA SER A 79 21.88 9.60 -7.47
C SER A 79 20.97 8.44 -7.89
N ARG A 80 20.18 7.88 -6.98
CA ARG A 80 19.27 6.79 -7.34
C ARG A 80 18.20 7.26 -8.31
N ALA A 81 17.84 6.40 -9.27
CA ALA A 81 16.76 6.70 -10.19
C ALA A 81 15.40 6.76 -9.47
N ARG A 82 14.49 7.63 -9.93
CA ARG A 82 13.12 7.65 -9.44
C ARG A 82 12.29 6.48 -9.94
N ILE A 83 12.54 6.00 -11.17
CA ILE A 83 11.92 4.76 -11.66
C ILE A 83 12.45 3.60 -10.82
N ASP A 84 11.55 2.71 -10.42
CA ASP A 84 11.75 1.59 -9.50
C ASP A 84 12.12 1.97 -8.06
N MET A 85 12.08 3.27 -7.72
CA MET A 85 12.26 3.72 -6.34
C MET A 85 11.08 3.24 -5.48
N VAL A 86 11.39 2.51 -4.42
CA VAL A 86 10.42 2.24 -3.36
C VAL A 86 10.22 3.53 -2.56
N MET A 87 9.02 4.10 -2.65
CA MET A 87 8.66 5.35 -1.99
C MET A 87 7.66 5.15 -0.85
N MET A 88 7.08 3.98 -0.77
CA MET A 88 6.09 3.60 0.23
C MET A 88 6.49 2.27 0.85
N SER A 89 6.39 2.15 2.16
CA SER A 89 6.72 0.90 2.86
C SER A 89 5.96 0.73 4.16
N GLY A 90 5.79 -0.53 4.59
CA GLY A 90 5.31 -0.88 5.90
C GLY A 90 3.82 -0.63 6.16
N PHE A 91 3.00 -0.45 5.13
CA PHE A 91 1.55 -0.27 5.29
C PHE A 91 0.91 -1.60 5.72
N ALA A 92 0.47 -1.66 6.97
CA ALA A 92 -0.18 -2.84 7.54
C ALA A 92 -1.70 -2.73 7.44
N TYR A 93 -2.36 -3.81 7.00
CA TYR A 93 -3.81 -3.87 7.02
C TYR A 93 -4.30 -3.82 8.47
N ASP A 94 -5.19 -2.88 8.77
CA ASP A 94 -5.84 -2.73 10.07
C ASP A 94 -7.24 -3.35 10.01
N GLU A 95 -8.23 -2.56 9.66
CA GLU A 95 -9.62 -2.97 9.48
C GLU A 95 -10.32 -2.01 8.50
N ASP A 96 -11.54 -2.32 8.08
CA ASP A 96 -12.38 -1.43 7.27
C ASP A 96 -11.71 -0.90 5.98
N ASN A 97 -10.92 -1.74 5.31
CA ASN A 97 -10.18 -1.38 4.10
C ASN A 97 -9.12 -0.29 4.32
N VAL A 98 -8.53 -0.23 5.51
CA VAL A 98 -7.48 0.72 5.87
C VAL A 98 -6.14 -0.02 6.03
N TRP A 99 -5.09 0.56 5.47
CA TRP A 99 -3.68 0.20 5.70
C TRP A 99 -2.99 1.36 6.37
N ASP A 100 -2.44 1.14 7.55
CA ASP A 100 -1.85 2.17 8.40
C ASP A 100 -0.37 1.87 8.73
N ASP A 101 0.22 2.71 9.57
CA ASP A 101 1.61 2.60 10.04
C ASP A 101 2.66 2.61 8.92
N GLY A 102 2.30 3.10 7.74
CA GLY A 102 3.21 3.19 6.61
C GLY A 102 4.10 4.41 6.65
N GLU A 103 5.18 4.34 5.88
CA GLU A 103 6.06 5.46 5.59
C GLU A 103 5.94 5.84 4.10
N LEU A 104 5.87 7.15 3.85
CA LEU A 104 5.87 7.75 2.52
C LEU A 104 7.12 8.60 2.36
N TYR A 105 7.80 8.45 1.24
CA TYR A 105 8.87 9.36 0.86
C TYR A 105 8.48 10.17 -0.38
N ASP A 106 8.59 11.49 -0.30
CA ASP A 106 8.33 12.40 -1.42
C ASP A 106 9.65 12.89 -2.03
N PRO A 107 10.07 12.36 -3.19
CA PRO A 107 11.33 12.78 -3.82
C PRO A 107 11.28 14.22 -4.38
N LYS A 108 10.09 14.79 -4.57
CA LYS A 108 9.95 16.20 -5.00
C LYS A 108 10.35 17.18 -3.88
N LYS A 109 10.25 16.74 -2.64
CA LYS A 109 10.57 17.54 -1.44
C LYS A 109 11.75 16.97 -0.62
N GLY A 110 12.16 15.74 -0.87
CA GLY A 110 13.16 15.05 -0.07
C GLY A 110 12.72 14.80 1.36
N LYS A 111 11.44 14.54 1.58
CA LYS A 111 10.84 14.38 2.91
C LYS A 111 10.09 13.06 3.05
N ALA A 112 10.18 12.48 4.24
CA ALA A 112 9.40 11.34 4.66
C ALA A 112 8.21 11.76 5.54
N TYR A 113 7.11 11.01 5.41
CA TYR A 113 5.86 11.21 6.14
C TYR A 113 5.37 9.87 6.65
N SER A 114 4.61 9.89 7.74
CA SER A 114 3.73 8.76 8.07
C SER A 114 2.58 8.68 7.07
N GLY A 115 2.11 7.48 6.77
CA GLY A 115 1.09 7.29 5.77
C GLY A 115 -0.01 6.33 6.18
N MET A 116 -1.19 6.58 5.63
CA MET A 116 -2.37 5.74 5.74
C MET A 116 -3.06 5.67 4.38
N MET A 117 -3.50 4.48 3.98
CA MET A 117 -4.29 4.26 2.77
C MET A 117 -5.67 3.76 3.13
N SER A 118 -6.69 4.23 2.42
CA SER A 118 -8.05 3.69 2.50
C SER A 118 -8.54 3.30 1.12
N LEU A 119 -8.94 2.03 0.95
CA LEU A 119 -9.55 1.55 -0.29
C LEU A 119 -11.03 1.93 -0.26
N LYS A 120 -11.42 2.94 -1.04
CA LYS A 120 -12.80 3.46 -1.11
C LYS A 120 -13.72 2.55 -1.92
N ASP A 121 -13.19 2.03 -2.99
CA ASP A 121 -13.75 0.99 -3.83
C ASP A 121 -12.58 0.25 -4.52
N LYS A 122 -12.86 -0.78 -5.31
CA LYS A 122 -11.82 -1.59 -5.96
C LYS A 122 -10.86 -0.81 -6.87
N ASN A 123 -11.21 0.41 -7.25
CA ASN A 123 -10.45 1.24 -8.19
C ASN A 123 -10.03 2.60 -7.62
N THR A 124 -10.28 2.88 -6.34
CA THR A 124 -10.02 4.18 -5.73
C THR A 124 -9.36 4.03 -4.36
N ILE A 125 -8.19 4.63 -4.19
CA ILE A 125 -7.48 4.75 -2.91
C ILE A 125 -7.44 6.22 -2.51
N ASP A 126 -7.75 6.50 -1.24
CA ASP A 126 -7.33 7.72 -0.58
C ASP A 126 -6.04 7.47 0.19
N LEU A 127 -4.99 8.19 -0.17
CA LEU A 127 -3.69 8.17 0.49
C LEU A 127 -3.55 9.43 1.33
N ARG A 128 -3.25 9.26 2.61
CA ARG A 128 -3.01 10.36 3.54
C ARG A 128 -1.59 10.32 4.07
N GLY A 129 -0.85 11.41 3.84
CA GLY A 129 0.47 11.65 4.44
C GLY A 129 0.36 12.67 5.57
N TYR A 130 1.06 12.42 6.69
CA TYR A 130 1.02 13.29 7.85
C TYR A 130 2.33 13.24 8.63
N ILE A 131 2.53 14.27 9.47
CA ILE A 131 3.65 14.34 10.44
C ILE A 131 3.03 14.42 11.82
N GLY A 132 3.37 13.47 12.70
CA GLY A 132 2.86 13.37 14.06
C GLY A 132 1.48 12.73 14.12
N PHE A 133 0.40 13.49 13.89
CA PHE A 133 -0.98 13.01 14.02
C PHE A 133 -1.69 12.95 12.67
N SER A 134 -2.49 11.88 12.45
CA SER A 134 -3.18 11.64 11.19
C SER A 134 -4.21 12.70 10.81
N PHE A 135 -4.73 13.47 11.77
CA PHE A 135 -5.65 14.58 11.49
C PHE A 135 -4.94 15.85 10.98
N ILE A 136 -3.59 15.92 11.09
CA ILE A 136 -2.77 17.01 10.56
C ILE A 136 -1.99 16.45 9.37
N GLY A 137 -2.59 16.48 8.18
CA GLY A 137 -1.94 15.92 7.00
C GLY A 137 -2.66 16.32 5.73
N ARG A 138 -2.22 15.73 4.63
CA ARG A 138 -2.82 15.91 3.29
C ARG A 138 -3.24 14.58 2.73
N SER A 139 -4.40 14.58 2.09
CA SER A 139 -4.92 13.42 1.37
C SER A 139 -4.85 13.65 -0.14
N SER A 140 -4.63 12.56 -0.87
CA SER A 140 -4.73 12.52 -2.33
C SER A 140 -5.47 11.27 -2.75
N THR A 141 -6.24 11.36 -3.82
CA THR A 141 -7.00 10.24 -4.36
C THR A 141 -6.26 9.63 -5.54
N TRP A 142 -5.99 8.34 -5.45
CA TRP A 142 -5.35 7.56 -6.52
C TRP A 142 -6.37 6.66 -7.20
N THR A 143 -6.17 6.43 -8.48
CA THR A 143 -7.07 5.59 -9.28
C THR A 143 -6.33 4.40 -9.85
N ARG A 144 -6.96 3.23 -9.82
CA ARG A 144 -6.36 2.00 -10.36
C ARG A 144 -6.10 2.13 -11.86
N LYS A 145 -4.92 1.74 -12.29
CA LYS A 145 -4.60 1.59 -13.70
C LYS A 145 -5.19 0.25 -14.18
N LEU A 146 -6.10 0.29 -15.15
CA LEU A 146 -6.91 -0.86 -15.56
C LEU A 146 -6.38 -1.58 -16.82
N ASP A 147 -5.19 -1.21 -17.34
CA ASP A 147 -4.61 -1.79 -18.57
C ASP A 147 -3.17 -1.39 -18.84
#